data_779989b84f0c74a466b1ef32d4d670fe
#
_entry.id   779989b84f0c74a466b1ef32d4d670fe
#
_cell.length_a   1.000
_cell.length_b   1.000
_cell.length_c   1.000
_cell.angle_alpha   90.00
_cell.angle_beta   90.00
_cell.angle_gamma   90.00
#
_symmetry.space_group_name_H-M   'P 1'
#
loop_
_entity.id
_entity.type
_entity.pdbx_description
1 polymer ?
#
loop_
_entity_poly.entity_id
_entity_poly.type
_entity_poly.pdbx_seq_one_letter_code
_entity_poly.pdbx_strand_id
1 'polypeptide(L)'
;MTVHEAIRQSMRPSERRRNILKRLTQEPFASVQELQTLVGASEATIRRDLKRLAEDGALKRVHGGVERPEAQTSRLTGAPFSKSLHIRTPQKRAIAKAAAALVENGETIVIDGGSTTYMLCPFLAELDLQVLTNSLPIIDKLLASPRTRLLVPGGEVFREQNIILSPFDEDGTAECYASKMFMGAQALTSAGLLQADSILIRAERRLMERAEKLVVLVDSSKFSRRAGLVLCPLGEIDIVVTDSGIGAQDRAMLEGAGVKVVIADV
;
A
#
# COMPACT_ATOMS: atom_id res chain seq x y z
N MET A 1 -29.03 -35.96 16.06
CA MET A 1 -29.19 -34.50 15.95
C MET A 1 -28.27 -33.89 17.00
N THR A 2 -27.10 -33.42 16.54
CA THR A 2 -26.05 -32.89 17.42
C THR A 2 -26.30 -31.41 17.68
N VAL A 3 -25.97 -30.97 18.90
CA VAL A 3 -26.16 -29.62 19.45
C VAL A 3 -25.55 -28.49 18.57
N HIS A 4 -24.82 -28.83 17.52
CA HIS A 4 -24.18 -27.89 16.55
C HIS A 4 -25.12 -27.38 15.44
N GLU A 5 -26.33 -27.96 15.29
CA GLU A 5 -27.30 -27.52 14.25
C GLU A 5 -28.29 -26.44 14.74
N ALA A 6 -28.32 -26.14 16.01
CA ALA A 6 -29.35 -25.26 16.63
C ALA A 6 -28.94 -23.77 16.69
N ILE A 7 -27.74 -23.34 16.28
CA ILE A 7 -27.30 -21.94 16.40
C ILE A 7 -27.05 -21.29 15.01
N ARG A 8 -27.85 -21.63 14.01
CA ARG A 8 -28.08 -20.79 12.85
C ARG A 8 -29.33 -19.93 13.04
N GLN A 9 -29.44 -19.22 14.16
CA GLN A 9 -30.38 -18.10 14.23
C GLN A 9 -29.87 -17.05 13.22
N SER A 10 -30.60 -16.93 12.10
CA SER A 10 -30.29 -15.92 11.10
C SER A 10 -30.39 -14.55 11.77
N MET A 11 -29.25 -13.89 11.92
CA MET A 11 -29.15 -12.54 12.47
C MET A 11 -30.20 -11.62 11.81
N ARG A 12 -30.93 -10.83 12.61
CA ARG A 12 -31.96 -9.93 12.06
C ARG A 12 -31.33 -8.94 11.07
N PRO A 13 -32.02 -8.57 9.99
CA PRO A 13 -31.47 -7.66 8.99
C PRO A 13 -30.91 -6.35 9.54
N SER A 14 -31.56 -5.78 10.55
CA SER A 14 -31.11 -4.54 11.22
C SER A 14 -29.82 -4.76 12.02
N GLU A 15 -29.70 -5.87 12.71
CA GLU A 15 -28.52 -6.23 13.49
C GLU A 15 -27.33 -6.54 12.56
N ARG A 16 -27.56 -7.29 11.49
CA ARG A 16 -26.57 -7.62 10.48
C ARG A 16 -25.99 -6.35 9.82
N ARG A 17 -26.87 -5.41 9.41
CA ARG A 17 -26.45 -4.12 8.87
C ARG A 17 -25.67 -3.28 9.87
N ARG A 18 -26.06 -3.28 11.15
CA ARG A 18 -25.31 -2.60 12.21
C ARG A 18 -23.92 -3.19 12.40
N ASN A 19 -23.77 -4.52 12.35
CA ASN A 19 -22.46 -5.17 12.44
C ASN A 19 -21.57 -4.88 11.24
N ILE A 20 -22.13 -4.81 10.03
CA ILE A 20 -21.43 -4.37 8.83
C ILE A 20 -20.87 -2.94 9.01
N LEU A 21 -21.72 -2.00 9.46
CA LEU A 21 -21.29 -0.61 9.69
C LEU A 21 -20.25 -0.50 10.81
N LYS A 22 -20.41 -1.29 11.90
CA LYS A 22 -19.44 -1.36 12.99
C LYS A 22 -18.09 -1.86 12.49
N ARG A 23 -18.05 -2.88 11.62
CA ARG A 23 -16.83 -3.38 10.99
C ARG A 23 -16.14 -2.29 10.17
N LEU A 24 -16.91 -1.53 9.38
CA LEU A 24 -16.41 -0.39 8.59
C LEU A 24 -15.96 0.81 9.45
N THR A 25 -16.32 0.86 10.73
CA THR A 25 -15.81 1.86 11.66
C THR A 25 -14.40 1.48 12.15
N GLN A 26 -14.11 0.19 12.25
CA GLN A 26 -12.81 -0.34 12.67
C GLN A 26 -11.83 -0.38 11.51
N GLU A 27 -12.29 -0.83 10.33
CA GLU A 27 -11.50 -0.87 9.10
C GLU A 27 -12.34 -0.28 7.96
N PRO A 28 -11.85 0.74 7.24
CA PRO A 28 -12.64 1.51 6.29
C PRO A 28 -13.06 0.74 5.04
N PHE A 29 -12.53 -0.46 4.82
CA PHE A 29 -12.89 -1.39 3.74
C PHE A 29 -13.22 -2.77 4.30
N ALA A 30 -14.19 -3.47 3.67
CA ALA A 30 -14.46 -4.88 3.90
C ALA A 30 -14.89 -5.56 2.60
N SER A 31 -14.33 -6.73 2.32
CA SER A 31 -14.74 -7.57 1.20
C SER A 31 -16.09 -8.24 1.47
N VAL A 32 -16.80 -8.63 0.40
CA VAL A 32 -18.07 -9.39 0.54
C VAL A 32 -17.83 -10.68 1.32
N GLN A 33 -16.70 -11.36 1.09
CA GLN A 33 -16.35 -12.62 1.74
C GLN A 33 -16.09 -12.47 3.24
N GLU A 34 -15.37 -11.42 3.66
CA GLU A 34 -15.18 -11.09 5.08
C GLU A 34 -16.52 -10.80 5.78
N LEU A 35 -17.39 -10.04 5.11
CA LEU A 35 -18.72 -9.73 5.64
C LEU A 35 -19.63 -10.96 5.75
N GLN A 36 -19.54 -11.92 4.79
CA GLN A 36 -20.21 -13.20 4.89
C GLN A 36 -19.79 -13.97 6.14
N THR A 37 -18.49 -14.05 6.39
CA THR A 37 -17.92 -14.72 7.57
C THR A 37 -18.34 -14.02 8.84
N LEU A 38 -18.27 -12.69 8.89
CA LEU A 38 -18.60 -11.87 10.07
C LEU A 38 -20.06 -12.05 10.52
N VAL A 39 -21.01 -12.07 9.58
CA VAL A 39 -22.45 -12.06 9.93
C VAL A 39 -23.15 -13.39 9.64
N GLY A 40 -22.44 -14.40 9.15
CA GLY A 40 -22.99 -15.75 8.91
C GLY A 40 -24.11 -15.79 7.87
N ALA A 41 -24.09 -14.92 6.84
CA ALA A 41 -25.14 -14.83 5.84
C ALA A 41 -24.66 -15.17 4.44
N SER A 42 -25.56 -15.61 3.55
CA SER A 42 -25.23 -15.92 2.16
C SER A 42 -24.80 -14.67 1.38
N GLU A 43 -24.00 -14.83 0.34
CA GLU A 43 -23.56 -13.73 -0.51
C GLU A 43 -24.71 -12.90 -1.07
N ALA A 44 -25.78 -13.54 -1.51
CA ALA A 44 -26.98 -12.85 -2.02
C ALA A 44 -27.63 -11.98 -0.95
N THR A 45 -27.66 -12.44 0.30
CA THR A 45 -28.17 -11.67 1.44
C THR A 45 -27.30 -10.47 1.74
N ILE A 46 -25.97 -10.67 1.79
CA ILE A 46 -24.99 -9.59 1.97
C ILE A 46 -25.12 -8.55 0.86
N ARG A 47 -25.12 -8.95 -0.42
CA ARG A 47 -25.25 -8.03 -1.55
C ARG A 47 -26.52 -7.17 -1.47
N ARG A 48 -27.64 -7.73 -0.97
CA ARG A 48 -28.89 -6.99 -0.75
C ARG A 48 -28.78 -5.98 0.39
N ASP A 49 -28.16 -6.37 1.51
CA ASP A 49 -27.93 -5.46 2.62
C ASP A 49 -26.97 -4.32 2.25
N LEU A 50 -25.91 -4.64 1.53
CA LEU A 50 -24.94 -3.65 1.04
C LEU A 50 -25.56 -2.67 0.04
N LYS A 51 -26.47 -3.16 -0.84
CA LYS A 51 -27.21 -2.29 -1.76
C LYS A 51 -28.03 -1.27 -0.96
N ARG A 52 -28.80 -1.72 0.03
CA ARG A 52 -29.62 -0.86 0.85
C ARG A 52 -28.80 0.17 1.65
N LEU A 53 -27.72 -0.27 2.29
CA LEU A 53 -26.82 0.63 3.02
C LEU A 53 -26.15 1.66 2.10
N ALA A 54 -25.89 1.32 0.84
CA ALA A 54 -25.37 2.24 -0.16
C ALA A 54 -26.44 3.25 -0.62
N GLU A 55 -27.70 2.82 -0.79
CA GLU A 55 -28.85 3.69 -1.09
C GLU A 55 -29.11 4.67 0.05
N ASP A 56 -28.94 4.22 1.31
CA ASP A 56 -29.04 5.06 2.51
C ASP A 56 -27.79 5.98 2.71
N GLY A 57 -26.77 5.90 1.84
CA GLY A 57 -25.55 6.69 1.93
C GLY A 57 -24.62 6.27 3.08
N ALA A 58 -24.91 5.14 3.77
CA ALA A 58 -24.17 4.67 4.93
C ALA A 58 -22.85 3.96 4.59
N LEU A 59 -22.68 3.52 3.35
CA LEU A 59 -21.46 2.96 2.79
C LEU A 59 -21.39 3.19 1.28
N LYS A 60 -20.20 3.00 0.69
CA LYS A 60 -19.98 3.03 -0.76
C LYS A 60 -19.59 1.65 -1.26
N ARG A 61 -20.22 1.20 -2.34
CA ARG A 61 -19.87 -0.06 -3.00
C ARG A 61 -18.66 0.14 -3.91
N VAL A 62 -17.70 -0.78 -3.83
CA VAL A 62 -16.50 -0.81 -4.68
C VAL A 62 -16.31 -2.21 -5.26
N HIS A 63 -15.37 -2.37 -6.18
CA HIS A 63 -15.10 -3.69 -6.76
C HIS A 63 -14.62 -4.67 -5.66
N GLY A 64 -15.35 -5.76 -5.48
CA GLY A 64 -15.03 -6.81 -4.50
C GLY A 64 -15.50 -6.55 -3.05
N GLY A 65 -16.09 -5.37 -2.74
CA GLY A 65 -16.48 -5.08 -1.37
C GLY A 65 -17.22 -3.77 -1.18
N VAL A 66 -17.09 -3.24 0.03
CA VAL A 66 -17.67 -1.96 0.44
C VAL A 66 -16.68 -1.15 1.26
N GLU A 67 -16.86 0.16 1.24
CA GLU A 67 -16.07 1.11 2.02
C GLU A 67 -16.99 2.07 2.79
N ARG A 68 -16.47 2.62 3.88
CA ARG A 68 -17.14 3.71 4.58
C ARG A 68 -17.28 4.89 3.61
N PRO A 69 -18.43 5.60 3.57
CA PRO A 69 -18.51 6.85 2.85
C PRO A 69 -17.42 7.78 3.39
N GLU A 70 -16.56 8.26 2.53
CA GLU A 70 -15.60 9.28 2.92
C GLU A 70 -16.40 10.48 3.46
N ALA A 71 -16.26 10.82 4.74
CA ALA A 71 -16.34 12.21 5.10
C ALA A 71 -15.39 12.91 4.11
N GLN A 72 -15.82 13.97 3.44
CA GLN A 72 -15.08 14.69 2.37
C GLN A 72 -13.70 15.20 2.85
N THR A 73 -12.86 14.31 3.37
CA THR A 73 -11.46 14.56 3.66
C THR A 73 -10.71 14.34 2.37
N SER A 74 -10.51 15.43 1.72
CA SER A 74 -9.64 15.75 0.59
C SER A 74 -9.28 14.56 -0.35
N ARG A 75 -9.68 14.68 -1.60
CA ARG A 75 -9.19 13.89 -2.76
C ARG A 75 -7.66 13.96 -2.95
N LEU A 76 -6.95 14.59 -2.02
CA LEU A 76 -5.52 14.88 -2.06
C LEU A 76 -4.65 13.81 -1.34
N THR A 77 -5.21 12.99 -0.45
CA THR A 77 -4.40 12.08 0.39
C THR A 77 -4.20 10.67 -0.16
N GLY A 78 -4.53 10.39 -1.41
CA GLY A 78 -4.41 9.02 -1.96
C GLY A 78 -5.42 8.03 -1.33
N ALA A 79 -5.40 6.77 -1.77
CA ALA A 79 -6.26 5.75 -1.18
C ALA A 79 -5.64 5.25 0.15
N PRO A 80 -6.44 5.04 1.22
CA PRO A 80 -5.96 4.46 2.47
C PRO A 80 -5.19 3.15 2.24
N PHE A 81 -4.18 2.88 3.07
CA PHE A 81 -3.33 1.70 2.96
C PHE A 81 -4.14 0.40 2.91
N SER A 82 -5.11 0.22 3.82
CA SER A 82 -5.98 -0.96 3.90
C SER A 82 -6.73 -1.24 2.60
N LYS A 83 -7.22 -0.19 1.94
CA LYS A 83 -7.88 -0.30 0.63
C LYS A 83 -6.89 -0.66 -0.47
N SER A 84 -5.75 0.02 -0.49
CA SER A 84 -4.71 -0.19 -1.50
C SER A 84 -4.14 -1.60 -1.49
N LEU A 85 -4.08 -2.25 -0.32
CA LEU A 85 -3.55 -3.61 -0.15
C LEU A 85 -4.33 -4.65 -0.98
N HIS A 86 -5.62 -4.46 -1.16
CA HIS A 86 -6.52 -5.42 -1.86
C HIS A 86 -6.68 -5.13 -3.36
N ILE A 87 -6.11 -4.04 -3.86
CA ILE A 87 -6.20 -3.66 -5.28
C ILE A 87 -4.99 -4.20 -6.03
N ARG A 88 -5.21 -4.98 -7.12
CA ARG A 88 -4.15 -5.52 -7.99
C ARG A 88 -3.10 -6.34 -7.22
N THR A 89 -3.56 -7.12 -6.26
CA THR A 89 -2.69 -7.93 -5.37
C THR A 89 -1.75 -8.87 -6.13
N PRO A 90 -2.17 -9.60 -7.21
CA PRO A 90 -1.26 -10.44 -7.98
C PRO A 90 -0.09 -9.65 -8.59
N GLN A 91 -0.38 -8.49 -9.23
CA GLN A 91 0.63 -7.62 -9.83
C GLN A 91 1.63 -7.12 -8.77
N LYS A 92 1.12 -6.59 -7.66
CA LYS A 92 1.98 -6.09 -6.57
C LYS A 92 2.87 -7.18 -5.98
N ARG A 93 2.34 -8.40 -5.84
CA ARG A 93 3.13 -9.53 -5.34
C ARG A 93 4.23 -9.93 -6.32
N ALA A 94 3.95 -9.96 -7.63
CA ALA A 94 4.94 -10.24 -8.66
C ALA A 94 6.03 -9.15 -8.68
N ILE A 95 5.64 -7.87 -8.65
CA ILE A 95 6.55 -6.73 -8.56
C ILE A 95 7.43 -6.83 -7.33
N ALA A 96 6.84 -7.10 -6.15
CA ALA A 96 7.59 -7.25 -4.91
C ALA A 96 8.59 -8.41 -4.97
N LYS A 97 8.22 -9.56 -5.56
CA LYS A 97 9.13 -10.68 -5.75
C LYS A 97 10.31 -10.32 -6.67
N ALA A 98 10.04 -9.64 -7.79
CA ALA A 98 11.08 -9.19 -8.70
C ALA A 98 12.00 -8.13 -8.05
N ALA A 99 11.44 -7.23 -7.23
CA ALA A 99 12.20 -6.24 -6.49
C ALA A 99 13.08 -6.86 -5.39
N ALA A 100 12.60 -7.90 -4.71
CA ALA A 100 13.37 -8.61 -3.70
C ALA A 100 14.65 -9.25 -4.28
N ALA A 101 14.63 -9.67 -5.55
CA ALA A 101 15.82 -10.18 -6.22
C ALA A 101 16.92 -9.13 -6.47
N LEU A 102 16.62 -7.86 -6.22
CA LEU A 102 17.61 -6.77 -6.27
C LEU A 102 18.31 -6.55 -4.92
N VAL A 103 17.87 -7.23 -3.86
CA VAL A 103 18.42 -7.08 -2.49
C VAL A 103 19.44 -8.16 -2.23
N GLU A 104 20.59 -7.77 -1.71
CA GLU A 104 21.66 -8.67 -1.32
C GLU A 104 21.69 -8.86 0.19
N ASN A 105 22.21 -10.01 0.64
CA ASN A 105 22.36 -10.28 2.07
C ASN A 105 23.38 -9.31 2.69
N GLY A 106 23.09 -8.79 3.88
CA GLY A 106 23.96 -7.84 4.58
C GLY A 106 23.73 -6.36 4.20
N GLU A 107 22.79 -6.06 3.30
CA GLU A 107 22.52 -4.67 2.88
C GLU A 107 21.77 -3.86 3.94
N THR A 108 22.03 -2.55 3.91
CA THR A 108 21.13 -1.53 4.47
C THR A 108 20.22 -1.01 3.35
N ILE A 109 18.91 -1.07 3.55
CA ILE A 109 17.91 -0.58 2.59
C ILE A 109 16.87 0.32 3.25
N VAL A 110 16.25 1.19 2.46
CA VAL A 110 15.08 1.97 2.87
C VAL A 110 13.85 1.35 2.22
N ILE A 111 12.78 1.17 2.99
CA ILE A 111 11.48 0.73 2.48
C ILE A 111 10.43 1.76 2.89
N ASP A 112 9.95 2.55 1.92
CA ASP A 112 8.89 3.53 2.15
C ASP A 112 7.52 2.88 2.31
N GLY A 113 6.59 3.60 2.94
CA GLY A 113 5.23 3.16 3.19
C GLY A 113 4.39 2.98 1.91
N GLY A 114 3.88 1.77 1.69
CA GLY A 114 3.02 1.50 0.55
C GLY A 114 2.57 0.06 0.48
N SER A 115 1.46 -0.20 -0.23
CA SER A 115 0.93 -1.56 -0.33
C SER A 115 1.78 -2.50 -1.21
N THR A 116 2.52 -1.96 -2.19
CA THR A 116 3.44 -2.75 -3.01
C THR A 116 4.74 -3.04 -2.25
N THR A 117 5.29 -2.02 -1.57
CA THR A 117 6.48 -2.15 -0.73
C THR A 117 6.24 -3.06 0.47
N TYR A 118 5.05 -3.02 1.08
CA TYR A 118 4.66 -3.99 2.12
C TYR A 118 4.75 -5.45 1.65
N MET A 119 4.39 -5.73 0.39
CA MET A 119 4.47 -7.08 -0.17
C MET A 119 5.90 -7.57 -0.41
N LEU A 120 6.90 -6.69 -0.26
CA LEU A 120 8.31 -7.05 -0.30
C LEU A 120 8.73 -7.87 0.93
N CYS A 121 8.19 -7.56 2.12
CA CYS A 121 8.60 -8.13 3.39
C CYS A 121 8.70 -9.67 3.44
N PRO A 122 7.72 -10.46 2.93
CA PRO A 122 7.82 -11.92 2.95
C PRO A 122 9.01 -12.50 2.15
N PHE A 123 9.50 -11.76 1.15
CA PHE A 123 10.61 -12.19 0.31
C PHE A 123 11.98 -11.81 0.90
N LEU A 124 12.00 -10.95 1.93
CA LEU A 124 13.21 -10.49 2.61
C LEU A 124 13.48 -11.25 3.92
N ALA A 125 12.55 -12.08 4.40
CA ALA A 125 12.58 -12.66 5.75
C ALA A 125 13.82 -13.50 6.08
N GLU A 126 14.46 -14.09 5.07
CA GLU A 126 15.64 -14.94 5.23
C GLU A 126 16.97 -14.18 5.08
N LEU A 127 16.93 -12.90 4.76
CA LEU A 127 18.11 -12.07 4.55
C LEU A 127 18.51 -11.35 5.85
N ASP A 128 19.81 -11.24 6.09
CA ASP A 128 20.37 -10.41 7.16
C ASP A 128 20.37 -8.95 6.65
N LEU A 129 19.44 -8.13 7.10
CA LEU A 129 19.27 -6.77 6.60
C LEU A 129 19.22 -5.73 7.72
N GLN A 130 19.62 -4.51 7.39
CA GLN A 130 19.24 -3.33 8.13
C GLN A 130 18.19 -2.56 7.29
N VAL A 131 17.00 -2.35 7.84
CA VAL A 131 15.90 -1.72 7.13
C VAL A 131 15.47 -0.44 7.83
N LEU A 132 15.61 0.68 7.14
CA LEU A 132 14.98 1.94 7.54
C LEU A 132 13.57 2.00 6.92
N THR A 133 12.55 2.18 7.74
CA THR A 133 11.17 2.36 7.26
C THR A 133 10.36 3.26 8.17
N ASN A 134 9.52 4.09 7.56
CA ASN A 134 8.51 4.90 8.26
C ASN A 134 7.14 4.20 8.34
N SER A 135 6.99 3.00 7.80
CA SER A 135 5.71 2.29 7.65
C SER A 135 5.42 1.37 8.83
N LEU A 136 4.37 1.67 9.60
CA LEU A 136 3.91 0.81 10.70
C LEU A 136 3.59 -0.63 10.25
N PRO A 137 2.89 -0.88 9.11
CA PRO A 137 2.66 -2.24 8.64
C PRO A 137 3.94 -3.00 8.27
N ILE A 138 4.95 -2.31 7.71
CA ILE A 138 6.23 -2.92 7.37
C ILE A 138 7.02 -3.25 8.64
N ILE A 139 7.04 -2.33 9.62
CA ILE A 139 7.63 -2.56 10.94
C ILE A 139 7.02 -3.81 11.58
N ASP A 140 5.69 -3.86 11.71
CA ASP A 140 4.97 -5.00 12.28
C ASP A 140 5.33 -6.32 11.59
N LYS A 141 5.38 -6.29 10.24
CA LYS A 141 5.68 -7.47 9.45
C LYS A 141 7.13 -7.95 9.63
N LEU A 142 8.09 -7.04 9.66
CA LEU A 142 9.52 -7.37 9.77
C LEU A 142 9.96 -7.64 11.21
N LEU A 143 9.22 -7.21 12.24
CA LEU A 143 9.48 -7.60 13.63
C LEU A 143 9.46 -9.12 13.83
N ALA A 144 8.74 -9.86 12.99
CA ALA A 144 8.73 -11.33 13.01
C ALA A 144 10.01 -11.94 12.40
N SER A 145 10.86 -11.16 11.72
CA SER A 145 12.13 -11.64 11.13
C SER A 145 13.30 -11.37 12.07
N PRO A 146 13.91 -12.40 12.68
CA PRO A 146 14.99 -12.21 13.64
C PRO A 146 16.30 -11.72 13.00
N ARG A 147 16.41 -11.80 11.67
CA ARG A 147 17.59 -11.39 10.91
C ARG A 147 17.56 -9.93 10.47
N THR A 148 16.41 -9.24 10.64
CA THR A 148 16.26 -7.86 10.22
C THR A 148 16.43 -6.90 11.39
N ARG A 149 17.40 -5.99 11.29
CA ARG A 149 17.51 -4.84 12.18
C ARG A 149 16.66 -3.71 11.64
N LEU A 150 15.73 -3.21 12.45
CA LEU A 150 14.84 -2.12 12.06
C LEU A 150 15.33 -0.77 12.58
N LEU A 151 15.35 0.21 11.68
CA LEU A 151 15.50 1.63 11.98
C LEU A 151 14.19 2.33 11.67
N VAL A 152 13.73 3.19 12.56
CA VAL A 152 12.44 3.87 12.45
C VAL A 152 12.65 5.36 12.73
N PRO A 153 12.16 6.28 11.87
CA PRO A 153 12.26 7.70 12.13
C PRO A 153 11.41 8.09 13.34
N GLY A 154 11.86 9.09 14.08
CA GLY A 154 11.02 9.73 15.10
C GLY A 154 9.93 10.58 14.45
N GLY A 155 8.72 10.63 15.06
CA GLY A 155 7.67 11.48 14.52
C GLY A 155 6.27 11.13 15.00
N GLU A 156 5.27 11.64 14.26
CA GLU A 156 3.85 11.42 14.50
C GLU A 156 3.26 10.39 13.55
N VAL A 157 2.25 9.65 14.00
CA VAL A 157 1.58 8.66 13.18
C VAL A 157 0.53 9.33 12.28
N PHE A 158 0.76 9.27 10.98
CA PHE A 158 -0.22 9.64 9.95
C PHE A 158 -1.11 8.43 9.64
N ARG A 159 -2.33 8.47 10.20
CA ARG A 159 -3.22 7.28 10.26
C ARG A 159 -3.74 6.82 8.91
N GLU A 160 -3.96 7.72 7.95
CA GLU A 160 -4.50 7.41 6.63
C GLU A 160 -3.58 6.46 5.85
N GLN A 161 -2.28 6.64 5.98
CA GLN A 161 -1.26 5.83 5.29
C GLN A 161 -0.55 4.84 6.22
N ASN A 162 -0.82 4.88 7.54
CA ASN A 162 -0.13 4.10 8.56
C ASN A 162 1.40 4.29 8.52
N ILE A 163 1.84 5.54 8.42
CA ILE A 163 3.25 5.90 8.39
C ILE A 163 3.59 6.89 9.51
N ILE A 164 4.88 6.95 9.84
CA ILE A 164 5.45 7.95 10.73
C ILE A 164 5.96 9.12 9.89
N LEU A 165 5.55 10.33 10.24
CA LEU A 165 6.00 11.58 9.64
C LEU A 165 6.67 12.41 10.71
N SER A 166 7.91 12.86 10.47
CA SER A 166 8.60 13.75 11.38
C SER A 166 8.21 15.22 11.10
N PRO A 167 7.66 15.93 12.10
CA PRO A 167 7.49 17.37 12.02
C PRO A 167 8.80 18.12 12.27
N PHE A 168 9.85 17.41 12.74
CA PHE A 168 11.14 17.96 13.10
C PHE A 168 12.15 17.84 11.96
N ASP A 169 13.18 18.64 11.97
CA ASP A 169 14.27 18.57 10.98
C ASP A 169 15.18 17.36 11.23
N GLU A 170 15.38 16.99 12.48
CA GLU A 170 16.10 15.80 12.90
C GLU A 170 15.11 14.71 13.33
N ASP A 171 15.14 13.57 12.67
CA ASP A 171 14.26 12.44 12.93
C ASP A 171 15.01 11.15 13.29
N GLY A 172 16.32 11.27 13.55
CA GLY A 172 17.19 10.14 13.88
C GLY A 172 17.64 9.29 12.69
N THR A 173 17.36 9.72 11.45
CA THR A 173 17.73 8.96 10.24
C THR A 173 18.96 9.52 9.52
N ALA A 174 19.52 10.64 9.99
CA ALA A 174 20.63 11.34 9.33
C ALA A 174 21.86 10.46 9.12
N GLU A 175 22.15 9.56 10.06
CA GLU A 175 23.28 8.66 10.03
C GLU A 175 23.03 7.36 9.21
N CYS A 176 21.83 7.19 8.67
CA CYS A 176 21.51 6.04 7.85
C CYS A 176 22.02 6.27 6.43
N TYR A 177 22.76 5.30 5.90
CA TYR A 177 23.21 5.27 4.51
C TYR A 177 22.87 3.90 3.93
N ALA A 178 21.97 3.90 2.97
CA ALA A 178 21.42 2.69 2.37
C ALA A 178 21.85 2.54 0.89
N SER A 179 22.03 1.33 0.43
CA SER A 179 22.33 1.05 -0.97
C SER A 179 21.14 1.31 -1.89
N LYS A 180 19.92 1.09 -1.39
CA LYS A 180 18.68 1.21 -2.18
C LYS A 180 17.53 1.69 -1.32
N MET A 181 16.66 2.52 -1.94
CA MET A 181 15.34 2.82 -1.42
C MET A 181 14.27 2.18 -2.32
N PHE A 182 13.37 1.44 -1.70
CA PHE A 182 12.19 0.89 -2.37
C PHE A 182 10.97 1.73 -2.01
N MET A 183 10.29 2.30 -3.01
CA MET A 183 9.11 3.12 -2.79
C MET A 183 8.01 2.85 -3.81
N GLY A 184 6.78 3.20 -3.46
CA GLY A 184 5.64 3.23 -4.37
C GLY A 184 5.46 4.61 -5.02
N ALA A 185 4.41 4.74 -5.85
CA ALA A 185 3.99 6.04 -6.37
C ALA A 185 2.46 6.10 -6.54
N GLN A 186 1.92 7.32 -6.53
CA GLN A 186 0.53 7.55 -6.95
C GLN A 186 0.39 7.52 -8.47
N ALA A 187 1.37 8.10 -9.17
CA ALA A 187 1.47 8.02 -10.62
C ALA A 187 2.93 8.17 -11.07
N LEU A 188 3.23 7.70 -12.28
CA LEU A 188 4.51 7.86 -12.96
C LEU A 188 4.23 8.34 -14.37
N THR A 189 4.78 9.51 -14.74
CA THR A 189 4.50 10.19 -16.00
C THR A 189 5.78 10.84 -16.53
N SER A 190 5.73 11.46 -17.70
CA SER A 190 6.86 12.24 -18.25
C SER A 190 7.29 13.42 -17.35
N ALA A 191 6.41 13.89 -16.44
CA ALA A 191 6.75 14.90 -15.46
C ALA A 191 7.57 14.35 -14.27
N GLY A 192 7.65 13.03 -14.12
CA GLY A 192 8.35 12.36 -13.02
C GLY A 192 7.42 11.47 -12.18
N LEU A 193 7.91 11.14 -11.00
CA LEU A 193 7.18 10.43 -9.96
C LEU A 193 6.26 11.41 -9.22
N LEU A 194 4.98 11.05 -9.13
CA LEU A 194 3.95 11.93 -8.59
C LEU A 194 3.34 11.37 -7.30
N GLN A 195 3.08 12.29 -6.37
CA GLN A 195 2.38 12.03 -5.12
C GLN A 195 1.15 12.92 -4.95
N ALA A 196 0.26 12.54 -4.04
CA ALA A 196 -0.99 13.24 -3.82
C ALA A 196 -0.89 14.35 -2.75
N ASP A 197 0.10 14.27 -1.85
CA ASP A 197 0.20 15.13 -0.66
C ASP A 197 1.61 15.70 -0.47
N SER A 198 1.69 17.01 -0.20
CA SER A 198 2.96 17.70 0.04
C SER A 198 3.68 17.26 1.32
N ILE A 199 2.93 16.78 2.32
CA ILE A 199 3.52 16.27 3.56
C ILE A 199 4.26 14.96 3.28
N LEU A 200 3.68 14.09 2.45
CA LEU A 200 4.32 12.84 2.00
C LEU A 200 5.60 13.14 1.21
N ILE A 201 5.56 14.08 0.27
CA ILE A 201 6.72 14.47 -0.54
C ILE A 201 7.91 14.89 0.34
N ARG A 202 7.66 15.67 1.38
CA ARG A 202 8.73 16.10 2.29
C ARG A 202 9.38 14.92 3.00
N ALA A 203 8.58 13.99 3.50
CA ALA A 203 9.08 12.80 4.18
C ALA A 203 9.81 11.84 3.21
N GLU A 204 9.23 11.60 2.03
CA GLU A 204 9.82 10.72 1.02
C GLU A 204 11.15 11.27 0.49
N ARG A 205 11.27 12.59 0.26
CA ARG A 205 12.55 13.21 -0.13
C ARG A 205 13.63 13.01 0.91
N ARG A 206 13.32 13.15 2.21
CA ARG A 206 14.28 12.86 3.28
C ARG A 206 14.76 11.41 3.25
N LEU A 207 13.85 10.46 3.01
CA LEU A 207 14.21 9.05 2.88
C LEU A 207 15.06 8.78 1.62
N MET A 208 14.76 9.46 0.50
CA MET A 208 15.55 9.38 -0.74
C MET A 208 17.00 9.83 -0.51
N GLU A 209 17.23 10.88 0.28
CA GLU A 209 18.56 11.37 0.64
C GLU A 209 19.40 10.34 1.42
N ARG A 210 18.79 9.28 1.95
CA ARG A 210 19.45 8.21 2.72
C ARG A 210 19.84 7.01 1.87
N ALA A 211 19.62 7.04 0.57
CA ALA A 211 19.89 5.91 -0.31
C ALA A 211 20.64 6.30 -1.58
N GLU A 212 21.53 5.42 -2.05
CA GLU A 212 22.27 5.61 -3.30
C GLU A 212 21.39 5.45 -4.53
N LYS A 213 20.44 4.51 -4.49
CA LYS A 213 19.58 4.16 -5.64
C LYS A 213 18.11 4.19 -5.27
N LEU A 214 17.33 4.77 -6.17
CA LEU A 214 15.88 4.80 -6.06
C LEU A 214 15.26 3.69 -6.93
N VAL A 215 14.56 2.75 -6.27
CA VAL A 215 13.81 1.65 -6.89
C VAL A 215 12.32 1.88 -6.72
N VAL A 216 11.61 2.17 -7.80
CA VAL A 216 10.17 2.46 -7.78
C VAL A 216 9.37 1.23 -8.13
N LEU A 217 8.42 0.85 -7.25
CA LEU A 217 7.56 -0.32 -7.37
C LEU A 217 6.13 0.10 -7.72
N VAL A 218 5.75 -0.02 -8.98
CA VAL A 218 4.45 0.44 -9.48
C VAL A 218 3.79 -0.59 -10.39
N ASP A 219 2.50 -0.82 -10.23
CA ASP A 219 1.74 -1.57 -11.21
C ASP A 219 1.40 -0.70 -12.43
N SER A 220 1.14 -1.34 -13.57
CA SER A 220 0.89 -0.68 -14.87
C SER A 220 -0.22 0.37 -14.86
N SER A 221 -1.16 0.32 -13.90
CA SER A 221 -2.22 1.34 -13.78
C SER A 221 -1.70 2.70 -13.31
N LYS A 222 -0.45 2.78 -12.84
CA LYS A 222 0.12 4.03 -12.32
C LYS A 222 0.61 4.97 -13.43
N PHE A 223 0.80 4.46 -14.63
CA PHE A 223 1.20 5.26 -15.80
C PHE A 223 0.04 6.07 -16.39
N SER A 224 -1.20 5.62 -16.22
CA SER A 224 -2.39 6.32 -16.73
C SER A 224 -3.03 7.30 -15.74
N ARG A 225 -2.51 7.39 -14.51
CA ARG A 225 -3.06 8.26 -13.47
C ARG A 225 -2.46 9.66 -13.55
N ARG A 226 -3.27 10.65 -13.19
CA ARG A 226 -2.82 12.02 -12.96
C ARG A 226 -2.84 12.28 -11.46
N ALA A 227 -1.69 12.55 -10.88
CA ALA A 227 -1.54 13.02 -9.50
C ALA A 227 -1.09 14.48 -9.51
N GLY A 228 -1.17 15.18 -8.37
CA GLY A 228 -1.05 16.62 -8.35
C GLY A 228 0.36 17.16 -8.22
N LEU A 229 1.28 16.45 -7.53
CA LEU A 229 2.57 16.99 -7.09
C LEU A 229 3.72 16.11 -7.53
N VAL A 230 4.78 16.72 -8.04
CA VAL A 230 6.02 16.03 -8.44
C VAL A 230 6.90 15.81 -7.22
N LEU A 231 7.22 14.55 -6.93
CA LEU A 231 8.21 14.18 -5.92
C LEU A 231 9.62 14.36 -6.46
N CYS A 232 9.93 13.73 -7.62
CA CYS A 232 11.21 13.83 -8.30
C CYS A 232 11.04 13.66 -9.82
N PRO A 233 11.95 14.18 -10.64
CA PRO A 233 11.99 13.92 -12.08
C PRO A 233 12.39 12.47 -12.37
N LEU A 234 12.10 11.97 -13.59
CA LEU A 234 12.43 10.59 -13.99
C LEU A 234 13.93 10.28 -13.87
N GLY A 235 14.80 11.26 -14.15
CA GLY A 235 16.25 11.08 -14.09
C GLY A 235 16.83 10.81 -12.69
N GLU A 236 16.05 10.97 -11.63
CA GLU A 236 16.42 10.58 -10.26
C GLU A 236 16.01 9.15 -9.91
N ILE A 237 15.32 8.43 -10.82
CA ILE A 237 14.89 7.06 -10.64
C ILE A 237 15.89 6.13 -11.32
N ASP A 238 16.51 5.22 -10.58
CA ASP A 238 17.45 4.24 -11.15
C ASP A 238 16.72 3.06 -11.77
N ILE A 239 15.71 2.53 -11.05
CA ILE A 239 15.02 1.31 -11.45
C ILE A 239 13.50 1.47 -11.24
N VAL A 240 12.72 1.08 -12.24
CA VAL A 240 11.29 0.85 -12.10
C VAL A 240 11.01 -0.63 -12.24
N VAL A 241 10.34 -1.22 -11.22
CA VAL A 241 9.82 -2.58 -11.28
C VAL A 241 8.31 -2.50 -11.48
N THR A 242 7.82 -3.08 -12.57
CA THR A 242 6.40 -3.03 -12.94
C THR A 242 5.92 -4.36 -13.54
N ASP A 243 4.60 -4.54 -13.69
CA ASP A 243 4.03 -5.74 -14.32
C ASP A 243 4.00 -5.63 -15.85
N SER A 244 3.79 -6.77 -16.51
CA SER A 244 3.74 -6.90 -17.99
C SER A 244 2.64 -6.07 -18.67
N GLY A 245 1.74 -5.47 -17.90
CA GLY A 245 0.72 -4.54 -18.41
C GLY A 245 1.22 -3.13 -18.75
N ILE A 246 2.51 -2.82 -18.57
CA ILE A 246 3.07 -1.53 -18.98
C ILE A 246 2.95 -1.32 -20.50
N GLY A 247 2.50 -0.13 -20.91
CA GLY A 247 2.42 0.25 -22.33
C GLY A 247 3.82 0.46 -22.96
N ALA A 248 3.94 0.20 -24.27
CA ALA A 248 5.20 0.42 -25.00
C ALA A 248 5.67 1.89 -24.92
N GLN A 249 4.74 2.84 -24.94
CA GLN A 249 5.05 4.26 -24.83
C GLN A 249 5.59 4.63 -23.44
N ASP A 250 4.99 4.07 -22.37
CA ASP A 250 5.44 4.33 -20.99
C ASP A 250 6.81 3.71 -20.74
N ARG A 251 7.04 2.51 -21.28
CA ARG A 251 8.35 1.87 -21.23
C ARG A 251 9.43 2.70 -21.95
N ALA A 252 9.14 3.14 -23.18
CA ALA A 252 10.07 3.98 -23.95
C ALA A 252 10.35 5.32 -23.25
N MET A 253 9.36 5.90 -22.58
CA MET A 253 9.51 7.12 -21.76
C MET A 253 10.53 6.90 -20.63
N LEU A 254 10.43 5.80 -19.89
CA LEU A 254 11.35 5.47 -18.80
C LEU A 254 12.77 5.20 -19.32
N GLU A 255 12.89 4.34 -20.32
CA GLU A 255 14.20 3.99 -20.94
C GLU A 255 14.88 5.22 -21.56
N GLY A 256 14.09 6.12 -22.18
CA GLY A 256 14.58 7.39 -22.72
C GLY A 256 15.08 8.38 -21.65
N ALA A 257 14.60 8.24 -20.41
CA ALA A 257 15.09 9.00 -19.26
C ALA A 257 16.27 8.33 -18.52
N GLY A 258 16.77 7.19 -19.02
CA GLY A 258 17.87 6.44 -18.41
C GLY A 258 17.44 5.48 -17.30
N VAL A 259 16.14 5.28 -17.08
CA VAL A 259 15.60 4.41 -16.05
C VAL A 259 15.67 2.94 -16.48
N LYS A 260 16.25 2.08 -15.63
CA LYS A 260 16.22 0.63 -15.85
C LYS A 260 14.82 0.08 -15.56
N VAL A 261 14.18 -0.57 -16.54
CA VAL A 261 12.86 -1.17 -16.37
C VAL A 261 12.98 -2.67 -16.16
N VAL A 262 12.41 -3.16 -15.05
CA VAL A 262 12.30 -4.58 -14.72
C VAL A 262 10.83 -4.98 -14.79
N ILE A 263 10.52 -5.94 -15.66
CA ILE A 263 9.16 -6.45 -15.87
C ILE A 263 8.96 -7.69 -14.98
N ALA A 264 7.96 -7.66 -14.14
CA ALA A 264 7.55 -8.79 -13.32
C ALA A 264 6.47 -9.61 -14.01
N ASP A 265 6.63 -10.93 -14.06
CA ASP A 265 5.65 -11.87 -14.56
C ASP A 265 4.56 -12.11 -13.50
N VAL A 266 3.29 -11.93 -13.89
CA VAL A 266 2.11 -11.99 -13.00
C VAL A 266 1.40 -13.34 -13.10
#